data_00db4e04cd86064ac02ac9bf4c82c294
#
_entry.id   00db4e04cd86064ac02ac9bf4c82c294
#
_cell.length_a   1.000
_cell.length_b   1.000
_cell.length_c   1.000
_cell.angle_alpha   90.00
_cell.angle_beta   90.00
_cell.angle_gamma   90.00
#
_symmetry.space_group_name_H-M   'P 1'
#
loop_
_entity.id
_entity.type
_entity.pdbx_description
1 polymer ?
#
loop_
_entity_poly.entity_id
_entity_poly.type
_entity_poly.pdbx_seq_one_letter_code
_entity_poly.pdbx_strand_id
1 'polypeptide(L)'
;DKSEIDKSVCDLASPTFRTDFPSLLNHMSEYHPERIPRMMARNSQVVDLTVASLEDICEASQVQVYEFYQLMIQSMQENYPICGGIMPWVFKRPWPTVAIQTVDGDDRPGYAYYAVLNSYKPVNVCWCQEWSVLAPQEEISLTVKTFNQNNEDLTEAEISLTVFNPDLTVYKAFKSKYMQICDFGKIRIPIEFT
;
A
#
# COMPACT_ATOMS: atom_id res chain seq x y z
N ASP A 1 -16.81 7.01 -15.54
CA ASP A 1 -16.17 6.02 -16.41
C ASP A 1 -14.64 6.20 -16.30
N LYS A 2 -13.93 5.09 -16.07
CA LYS A 2 -12.46 5.08 -15.91
C LYS A 2 -11.74 5.71 -17.12
N SER A 3 -12.28 5.54 -18.31
CA SER A 3 -11.74 6.13 -19.55
C SER A 3 -11.86 7.66 -19.58
N GLU A 4 -12.87 8.22 -18.94
CA GLU A 4 -13.03 9.67 -18.86
C GLU A 4 -12.13 10.29 -17.81
N ILE A 5 -11.94 9.61 -16.69
CA ILE A 5 -10.99 10.02 -15.65
C ILE A 5 -9.55 9.98 -16.21
N ASP A 6 -9.17 8.87 -16.84
CA ASP A 6 -7.84 8.75 -17.47
C ASP A 6 -7.60 9.83 -18.53
N LYS A 7 -8.64 10.21 -19.27
CA LYS A 7 -8.57 11.21 -20.32
C LYS A 7 -8.46 12.63 -19.76
N SER A 8 -9.25 12.96 -18.73
CA SER A 8 -9.23 14.28 -18.09
C SER A 8 -7.91 14.56 -17.36
N VAL A 9 -7.32 13.54 -16.75
CA VAL A 9 -6.07 13.66 -15.99
C VAL A 9 -4.84 13.61 -16.91
N CYS A 10 -4.93 12.97 -18.07
CA CYS A 10 -3.87 12.99 -19.07
C CYS A 10 -3.84 14.29 -19.92
N ASP A 11 -4.88 15.08 -19.86
CA ASP A 11 -4.92 16.40 -20.52
C ASP A 11 -4.25 17.44 -19.63
N LEU A 12 -3.11 17.96 -20.08
CA LEU A 12 -2.36 19.02 -19.37
C LEU A 12 -3.16 20.33 -19.19
N ALA A 13 -4.22 20.52 -19.97
CA ALA A 13 -5.15 21.64 -19.85
C ALA A 13 -6.32 21.34 -18.90
N SER A 14 -6.41 20.11 -18.38
CA SER A 14 -7.47 19.73 -17.45
C SER A 14 -7.37 20.48 -16.12
N PRO A 15 -8.49 20.95 -15.53
CA PRO A 15 -8.49 21.54 -14.19
C PRO A 15 -7.93 20.63 -13.10
N THR A 16 -7.94 19.31 -13.31
CA THR A 16 -7.38 18.32 -12.38
C THR A 16 -5.87 18.18 -12.51
N PHE A 17 -5.28 18.67 -13.61
CA PHE A 17 -3.84 18.67 -13.77
C PHE A 17 -3.27 20.00 -13.24
N ARG A 18 -2.56 19.92 -12.15
CA ARG A 18 -1.96 21.08 -11.48
C ARG A 18 -0.71 21.54 -12.21
N THR A 19 -0.76 22.74 -12.78
CA THR A 19 0.40 23.38 -13.43
C THR A 19 1.23 24.25 -12.48
N ASP A 20 0.75 24.45 -11.27
CA ASP A 20 1.44 25.18 -10.20
C ASP A 20 2.55 24.35 -9.51
N PHE A 21 2.75 23.10 -9.94
CA PHE A 21 3.87 22.27 -9.51
C PHE A 21 4.82 21.91 -10.68
N PRO A 22 5.45 22.89 -11.34
CA PRO A 22 6.29 22.63 -12.51
C PRO A 22 7.53 21.76 -12.18
N SER A 23 7.96 21.74 -10.92
CA SER A 23 9.05 20.87 -10.46
C SER A 23 8.74 19.39 -10.61
N LEU A 24 7.47 18.95 -10.48
CA LEU A 24 7.10 17.58 -10.73
C LEU A 24 7.39 17.15 -12.17
N LEU A 25 7.16 18.03 -13.13
CA LEU A 25 7.41 17.77 -14.55
C LEU A 25 8.91 17.67 -14.84
N ASN A 26 9.73 18.50 -14.19
CA ASN A 26 11.18 18.49 -14.34
C ASN A 26 11.83 17.23 -13.71
N HIS A 27 11.18 16.66 -12.71
CA HIS A 27 11.65 15.48 -12.00
C HIS A 27 10.98 14.19 -12.46
N MET A 28 10.35 14.18 -13.63
CA MET A 28 9.81 12.95 -14.21
C MET A 28 10.91 11.92 -14.44
N SER A 29 10.65 10.68 -14.05
CA SER A 29 11.54 9.58 -14.36
C SER A 29 11.36 9.16 -15.81
N GLU A 30 12.44 9.12 -16.55
CA GLU A 30 12.50 8.49 -17.85
C GLU A 30 11.57 9.08 -18.92
N TYR A 31 11.44 8.39 -20.04
CA TYR A 31 10.70 8.78 -21.24
C TYR A 31 9.20 8.47 -21.16
N HIS A 32 8.62 8.55 -19.96
CA HIS A 32 7.21 8.19 -19.72
C HIS A 32 6.42 9.39 -19.19
N PRO A 33 6.06 10.34 -20.05
CA PRO A 33 5.32 11.55 -19.64
C PRO A 33 3.95 11.22 -19.04
N GLU A 34 3.39 10.06 -19.35
CA GLU A 34 2.10 9.61 -18.81
C GLU A 34 2.16 9.18 -17.32
N ARG A 35 3.33 9.08 -16.71
CA ARG A 35 3.43 8.64 -15.29
C ARG A 35 2.84 9.63 -14.31
N ILE A 36 3.12 10.92 -14.48
CA ILE A 36 2.54 11.94 -13.61
C ILE A 36 1.01 12.02 -13.76
N PRO A 37 0.42 12.09 -14.97
CA PRO A 37 -1.03 11.98 -15.11
C PRO A 37 -1.63 10.73 -14.44
N ARG A 38 -1.02 9.57 -14.58
CA ARG A 38 -1.48 8.34 -13.93
C ARG A 38 -1.37 8.39 -12.40
N MET A 39 -0.31 8.98 -11.87
CA MET A 39 -0.17 9.22 -10.44
C MET A 39 -1.27 10.15 -9.94
N MET A 40 -1.51 11.26 -10.64
CA MET A 40 -2.59 12.20 -10.30
C MET A 40 -3.97 11.53 -10.37
N ALA A 41 -4.24 10.69 -11.38
CA ALA A 41 -5.48 9.92 -11.48
C ALA A 41 -5.71 9.00 -10.29
N ARG A 42 -4.67 8.40 -9.75
CA ARG A 42 -4.77 7.58 -8.53
C ARG A 42 -4.98 8.47 -7.30
N ASN A 43 -4.22 9.55 -7.18
CA ASN A 43 -4.32 10.46 -6.05
C ASN A 43 -5.71 11.11 -5.95
N SER A 44 -6.38 11.39 -7.08
CA SER A 44 -7.74 11.91 -7.10
C SER A 44 -8.80 11.01 -6.45
N GLN A 45 -8.47 9.76 -6.17
CA GLN A 45 -9.34 8.84 -5.46
C GLN A 45 -9.28 9.02 -3.93
N VAL A 46 -8.26 9.69 -3.43
CA VAL A 46 -8.02 9.87 -1.99
C VAL A 46 -7.88 11.31 -1.54
N VAL A 47 -7.54 12.23 -2.47
CA VAL A 47 -7.44 13.66 -2.20
C VAL A 47 -8.13 14.48 -3.30
N ASP A 48 -8.72 15.60 -2.93
CA ASP A 48 -9.25 16.55 -3.89
C ASP A 48 -8.12 17.35 -4.55
N LEU A 49 -7.74 16.98 -5.77
CA LEU A 49 -6.65 17.60 -6.50
C LEU A 49 -6.88 19.08 -6.83
N THR A 50 -8.10 19.60 -6.73
CA THR A 50 -8.38 21.01 -7.01
C THR A 50 -7.88 21.94 -5.91
N VAL A 51 -7.73 21.41 -4.69
CA VAL A 51 -7.32 22.17 -3.50
C VAL A 51 -6.09 21.57 -2.79
N ALA A 52 -5.69 20.36 -3.15
CA ALA A 52 -4.58 19.65 -2.51
C ALA A 52 -3.26 20.43 -2.64
N SER A 53 -2.50 20.50 -1.57
CA SER A 53 -1.12 20.97 -1.59
C SER A 53 -0.17 19.96 -2.26
N LEU A 54 1.06 20.35 -2.53
CA LEU A 54 2.07 19.42 -3.02
C LEU A 54 2.36 18.33 -1.99
N GLU A 55 2.35 18.69 -0.71
CA GLU A 55 2.51 17.75 0.40
C GLU A 55 1.40 16.70 0.43
N ASP A 56 0.15 17.10 0.27
CA ASP A 56 -1.00 16.19 0.22
C ASP A 56 -0.88 15.21 -0.95
N ILE A 57 -0.43 15.69 -2.11
CA ILE A 57 -0.22 14.86 -3.30
C ILE A 57 0.93 13.87 -3.08
N CYS A 58 2.02 14.33 -2.47
CA CYS A 58 3.16 13.47 -2.15
C CYS A 58 2.76 12.40 -1.13
N GLU A 59 2.05 12.78 -0.07
CA GLU A 59 1.58 11.86 0.96
C GLU A 59 0.63 10.80 0.37
N ALA A 60 -0.38 11.22 -0.39
CA ALA A 60 -1.31 10.32 -1.08
C ALA A 60 -0.57 9.33 -2.00
N SER A 61 0.45 9.81 -2.74
CA SER A 61 1.27 8.95 -3.60
C SER A 61 2.07 7.95 -2.79
N GLN A 62 2.66 8.36 -1.66
CA GLN A 62 3.45 7.50 -0.80
C GLN A 62 2.59 6.41 -0.13
N VAL A 63 1.40 6.74 0.35
CA VAL A 63 0.45 5.78 0.94
C VAL A 63 0.06 4.74 -0.10
N GLN A 64 -0.33 5.15 -1.31
CA GLN A 64 -0.72 4.22 -2.37
C GLN A 64 0.42 3.29 -2.79
N VAL A 65 1.65 3.81 -2.83
CA VAL A 65 2.83 2.99 -3.14
C VAL A 65 3.11 2.00 -2.00
N TYR A 66 2.92 2.40 -0.74
CA TYR A 66 3.02 1.49 0.41
C TYR A 66 2.06 0.31 0.25
N GLU A 67 0.78 0.60 0.05
CA GLU A 67 -0.27 -0.41 -0.12
C GLU A 67 0.01 -1.34 -1.30
N PHE A 68 0.43 -0.78 -2.43
CA PHE A 68 0.77 -1.56 -3.62
C PHE A 68 1.90 -2.56 -3.35
N TYR A 69 3.00 -2.14 -2.74
CA TYR A 69 4.11 -3.02 -2.41
C TYR A 69 3.72 -4.07 -1.38
N GLN A 70 2.96 -3.67 -0.37
CA GLN A 70 2.46 -4.58 0.65
C GLN A 70 1.61 -5.69 0.02
N LEU A 71 0.60 -5.34 -0.77
CA LEU A 71 -0.28 -6.30 -1.44
C LEU A 71 0.48 -7.22 -2.40
N MET A 72 1.44 -6.67 -3.15
CA MET A 72 2.25 -7.44 -4.09
C MET A 72 3.10 -8.49 -3.37
N ILE A 73 3.76 -8.12 -2.26
CA ILE A 73 4.59 -9.03 -1.49
C ILE A 73 3.73 -10.08 -0.78
N GLN A 74 2.61 -9.68 -0.20
CA GLN A 74 1.67 -10.59 0.47
C GLN A 74 1.08 -11.62 -0.51
N SER A 75 0.73 -11.20 -1.73
CA SER A 75 0.26 -12.11 -2.78
C SER A 75 1.33 -13.12 -3.18
N MET A 76 2.58 -12.69 -3.21
CA MET A 76 3.71 -13.59 -3.46
C MET A 76 3.88 -14.59 -2.31
N GLN A 77 3.87 -14.15 -1.06
CA GLN A 77 3.97 -15.02 0.11
C GLN A 77 2.84 -16.05 0.15
N GLU A 78 1.63 -15.67 -0.30
CA GLU A 78 0.50 -16.58 -0.41
C GLU A 78 0.74 -17.71 -1.41
N ASN A 79 1.49 -17.43 -2.47
CA ASN A 79 1.81 -18.38 -3.53
C ASN A 79 3.12 -19.15 -3.30
N TYR A 80 3.76 -19.00 -2.14
CA TYR A 80 4.90 -19.84 -1.80
C TYR A 80 4.46 -21.32 -1.67
N PRO A 81 5.23 -22.31 -2.13
CA PRO A 81 6.57 -22.21 -2.75
C PRO A 81 6.58 -22.02 -4.27
N ILE A 82 5.44 -21.85 -4.92
CA ILE A 82 5.38 -21.66 -6.37
C ILE A 82 6.09 -20.37 -6.78
N CYS A 83 5.87 -19.29 -6.02
CA CYS A 83 6.59 -18.04 -6.13
C CYS A 83 7.57 -17.91 -4.97
N GLY A 84 8.87 -17.93 -5.26
CA GLY A 84 9.93 -17.90 -4.24
C GLY A 84 10.33 -16.50 -3.78
N GLY A 85 9.91 -15.45 -4.45
CA GLY A 85 10.25 -14.07 -4.10
C GLY A 85 9.87 -13.07 -5.16
N ILE A 86 10.04 -11.79 -4.80
CA ILE A 86 9.83 -10.65 -5.68
C ILE A 86 10.94 -9.63 -5.46
N MET A 87 11.42 -9.04 -6.53
CA MET A 87 12.45 -8.01 -6.49
C MET A 87 11.85 -6.69 -6.96
N PRO A 88 11.68 -5.71 -6.06
CA PRO A 88 11.18 -4.40 -6.42
C PRO A 88 12.13 -3.68 -7.39
N TRP A 89 11.58 -3.09 -8.42
CA TRP A 89 12.31 -2.23 -9.34
C TRP A 89 11.92 -0.77 -9.07
N VAL A 90 12.78 0.11 -8.59
CA VAL A 90 14.20 -0.05 -8.25
C VAL A 90 14.42 0.26 -6.77
N PHE A 91 15.57 -0.16 -6.22
CA PHE A 91 15.92 0.18 -4.84
C PHE A 91 16.17 1.68 -4.67
N LYS A 92 17.06 2.27 -5.48
CA LYS A 92 17.42 3.68 -5.40
C LYS A 92 17.65 4.29 -6.79
N ARG A 93 17.32 5.56 -6.96
CA ARG A 93 17.69 6.38 -8.11
C ARG A 93 18.85 7.32 -7.75
N PRO A 94 19.73 7.64 -8.71
CA PRO A 94 20.92 8.44 -8.42
C PRO A 94 20.64 9.94 -8.26
N TRP A 95 19.41 10.39 -8.57
CA TRP A 95 19.02 11.79 -8.45
C TRP A 95 17.52 11.90 -8.09
N PRO A 96 17.06 13.05 -7.53
CA PRO A 96 15.65 13.24 -7.20
C PRO A 96 14.75 13.13 -8.44
N THR A 97 13.87 12.13 -8.43
CA THR A 97 12.95 11.87 -9.53
C THR A 97 11.63 11.29 -9.02
N VAL A 98 10.54 11.63 -9.71
CA VAL A 98 9.23 11.00 -9.49
C VAL A 98 9.25 9.63 -10.15
N ALA A 99 9.59 8.60 -9.39
CA ALA A 99 9.75 7.24 -9.88
C ALA A 99 9.35 6.19 -8.83
N ILE A 100 9.22 4.95 -9.30
CA ILE A 100 9.03 3.79 -8.44
C ILE A 100 10.39 3.43 -7.83
N GLN A 101 10.67 3.92 -6.62
CA GLN A 101 11.89 3.67 -5.87
C GLN A 101 11.56 3.49 -4.40
N THR A 102 12.37 2.71 -3.70
CA THR A 102 12.21 2.54 -2.25
C THR A 102 12.98 3.59 -1.46
N VAL A 103 14.12 4.04 -2.01
CA VAL A 103 14.96 5.10 -1.45
C VAL A 103 15.14 6.19 -2.51
N ASP A 104 14.99 7.45 -2.14
CA ASP A 104 15.13 8.58 -3.05
C ASP A 104 16.60 8.92 -3.38
N GLY A 105 16.78 9.93 -4.22
CA GLY A 105 18.11 10.41 -4.62
C GLY A 105 18.95 10.99 -3.48
N ASP A 106 18.31 11.44 -2.40
CA ASP A 106 18.93 12.03 -1.21
C ASP A 106 19.13 11.03 -0.06
N ASP A 107 19.06 9.73 -0.33
CA ASP A 107 19.18 8.65 0.65
C ASP A 107 18.02 8.58 1.69
N ARG A 108 16.86 9.15 1.37
CA ARG A 108 15.69 9.10 2.25
C ARG A 108 14.81 7.90 1.90
N PRO A 109 14.48 7.04 2.87
CA PRO A 109 13.53 5.96 2.64
C PRO A 109 12.11 6.51 2.42
N GLY A 110 11.48 6.13 1.31
CA GLY A 110 10.06 6.39 1.07
C GLY A 110 9.17 5.32 1.71
N TYR A 111 7.85 5.49 1.62
CA TYR A 111 6.88 4.52 2.18
C TYR A 111 7.02 3.12 1.56
N ALA A 112 7.42 3.04 0.28
CA ALA A 112 7.76 1.77 -0.36
C ALA A 112 8.85 0.98 0.38
N TYR A 113 9.85 1.67 0.95
CA TYR A 113 10.90 1.03 1.75
C TYR A 113 10.31 0.34 2.99
N TYR A 114 9.43 1.05 3.71
CA TYR A 114 8.79 0.49 4.90
C TYR A 114 7.78 -0.60 4.57
N ALA A 115 7.09 -0.51 3.42
CA ALA A 115 6.23 -1.58 2.95
C ALA A 115 7.02 -2.87 2.71
N VAL A 116 8.15 -2.77 2.02
CA VAL A 116 9.05 -3.91 1.80
C VAL A 116 9.58 -4.44 3.12
N LEU A 117 10.13 -3.57 3.98
CA LEU A 117 10.67 -3.94 5.29
C LEU A 117 9.66 -4.68 6.16
N ASN A 118 8.41 -4.19 6.19
CA ASN A 118 7.36 -4.78 7.01
C ASN A 118 6.82 -6.08 6.43
N SER A 119 6.70 -6.17 5.10
CA SER A 119 6.13 -7.34 4.44
C SER A 119 7.09 -8.53 4.34
N TYR A 120 8.41 -8.30 4.37
CA TYR A 120 9.42 -9.36 4.36
C TYR A 120 9.83 -9.85 5.74
N LYS A 121 9.10 -9.50 6.79
CA LYS A 121 9.36 -10.06 8.11
C LYS A 121 9.14 -11.59 8.07
N PRO A 122 10.00 -12.38 8.74
CA PRO A 122 9.89 -13.84 8.76
C PRO A 122 8.54 -14.34 9.29
N VAL A 123 7.98 -13.62 10.25
CA VAL A 123 6.60 -13.80 10.71
C VAL A 123 5.81 -12.58 10.30
N ASN A 124 4.75 -12.79 9.54
CA ASN A 124 3.94 -11.71 9.01
C ASN A 124 2.45 -11.99 9.13
N VAL A 125 1.68 -10.92 9.20
CA VAL A 125 0.21 -10.94 9.24
C VAL A 125 -0.28 -9.97 8.18
N CYS A 126 -1.22 -10.41 7.38
CA CYS A 126 -1.88 -9.54 6.42
C CYS A 126 -3.38 -9.80 6.37
N TRP A 127 -4.11 -8.85 5.86
CA TRP A 127 -5.50 -9.06 5.48
C TRP A 127 -5.64 -8.94 3.96
N CYS A 128 -6.53 -9.75 3.40
CA CYS A 128 -6.92 -9.61 2.01
C CYS A 128 -8.33 -9.05 1.97
N GLN A 129 -8.42 -7.81 1.61
CA GLN A 129 -9.69 -7.17 1.30
C GLN A 129 -9.48 -6.32 0.05
N GLU A 130 -10.41 -6.42 -0.87
CA GLU A 130 -10.54 -5.42 -1.91
C GLU A 130 -11.01 -4.12 -1.25
N TRP A 131 -10.29 -3.03 -1.49
CA TRP A 131 -10.67 -1.73 -0.99
C TRP A 131 -12.02 -1.35 -1.56
N SER A 132 -13.01 -1.30 -0.71
CA SER A 132 -14.33 -0.78 -1.04
C SER A 132 -14.65 0.39 -0.10
N VAL A 133 -15.35 1.36 -0.60
CA VAL A 133 -15.97 2.38 0.25
C VAL A 133 -17.08 1.68 1.02
N LEU A 134 -16.94 1.65 2.34
CA LEU A 134 -17.92 1.02 3.22
C LEU A 134 -19.03 2.00 3.56
N ALA A 135 -20.27 1.54 3.50
CA ALA A 135 -21.41 2.32 3.99
C ALA A 135 -21.45 2.28 5.52
N PRO A 136 -21.99 3.33 6.18
CA PRO A 136 -22.26 3.27 7.62
C PRO A 136 -23.12 2.06 7.98
N GLN A 137 -22.72 1.31 9.01
CA GLN A 137 -23.41 0.09 9.49
C GLN A 137 -23.29 -1.12 8.53
N GLU A 138 -22.40 -1.09 7.57
CA GLU A 138 -22.10 -2.27 6.74
C GLU A 138 -21.32 -3.29 7.56
N GLU A 139 -21.73 -4.56 7.47
CA GLU A 139 -20.97 -5.67 8.06
C GLU A 139 -19.72 -5.95 7.22
N ILE A 140 -18.57 -6.01 7.89
CA ILE A 140 -17.29 -6.28 7.25
C ILE A 140 -16.79 -7.64 7.69
N SER A 141 -16.53 -8.50 6.72
CA SER A 141 -15.82 -9.76 6.96
C SER A 141 -14.39 -9.64 6.46
N LEU A 142 -13.42 -9.73 7.36
CA LEU A 142 -12.00 -9.70 7.06
C LEU A 142 -11.42 -11.11 7.17
N THR A 143 -10.61 -11.50 6.20
CA THR A 143 -9.77 -12.68 6.35
C THR A 143 -8.34 -12.25 6.66
N VAL A 144 -7.90 -12.54 7.87
CA VAL A 144 -6.51 -12.35 8.29
C VAL A 144 -5.73 -13.59 7.90
N LYS A 145 -4.60 -13.38 7.24
CA LYS A 145 -3.65 -14.43 6.86
C LYS A 145 -2.37 -14.26 7.64
N THR A 146 -1.80 -15.35 8.09
CA THR A 146 -0.51 -15.38 8.76
C THR A 146 0.48 -16.16 7.94
N PHE A 147 1.72 -15.74 7.97
CA PHE A 147 2.84 -16.42 7.34
C PHE A 147 3.94 -16.61 8.39
N ASN A 148 4.40 -17.84 8.53
CA ASN A 148 5.60 -18.16 9.30
C ASN A 148 6.63 -18.70 8.32
N GLN A 149 7.70 -17.95 8.09
CA GLN A 149 8.82 -18.32 7.22
C GLN A 149 10.07 -18.74 8.03
N ASN A 150 9.92 -18.90 9.34
CA ASN A 150 10.96 -19.50 10.16
C ASN A 150 10.98 -21.02 9.96
N ASN A 151 12.13 -21.63 10.22
CA ASN A 151 12.27 -23.09 10.23
C ASN A 151 11.77 -23.73 11.54
N GLU A 152 10.98 -23.01 12.31
CA GLU A 152 10.45 -23.44 13.61
C GLU A 152 8.97 -23.09 13.72
N ASP A 153 8.23 -23.95 14.38
CA ASP A 153 6.82 -23.73 14.69
C ASP A 153 6.64 -22.59 15.71
N LEU A 154 5.64 -21.75 15.51
CA LEU A 154 5.15 -20.83 16.52
C LEU A 154 4.06 -21.53 17.33
N THR A 155 4.33 -21.88 18.58
CA THR A 155 3.45 -22.72 19.40
C THR A 155 2.36 -21.94 20.13
N GLU A 156 2.58 -20.67 20.42
CA GLU A 156 1.67 -19.82 21.19
C GLU A 156 1.46 -18.45 20.51
N ALA A 157 1.09 -18.46 19.23
CA ALA A 157 0.82 -17.23 18.51
C ALA A 157 -0.56 -16.66 18.85
N GLU A 158 -0.62 -15.38 19.20
CA GLU A 158 -1.87 -14.60 19.33
C GLU A 158 -1.89 -13.53 18.23
N ILE A 159 -3.00 -13.40 17.54
CA ILE A 159 -3.23 -12.32 16.60
C ILE A 159 -4.13 -11.29 17.27
N SER A 160 -3.70 -10.04 17.28
CA SER A 160 -4.50 -8.92 17.71
C SER A 160 -4.80 -7.99 16.54
N LEU A 161 -6.05 -7.55 16.45
CA LEU A 161 -6.49 -6.53 15.50
C LEU A 161 -7.15 -5.40 16.28
N THR A 162 -6.67 -4.19 16.07
CA THR A 162 -7.23 -2.99 16.70
C THR A 162 -7.70 -2.02 15.62
N VAL A 163 -8.96 -1.64 15.71
CA VAL A 163 -9.54 -0.60 14.85
C VAL A 163 -9.58 0.71 15.64
N PHE A 164 -9.11 1.77 15.01
CA PHE A 164 -9.05 3.09 15.60
C PHE A 164 -10.06 4.03 14.96
N ASN A 165 -10.57 4.96 15.74
CA ASN A 165 -11.26 6.14 15.24
C ASN A 165 -10.26 7.11 14.57
N PRO A 166 -10.72 8.09 13.78
CA PRO A 166 -9.84 9.10 13.18
C PRO A 166 -8.99 9.91 14.18
N ASP A 167 -9.45 10.02 15.43
CA ASP A 167 -8.72 10.66 16.54
C ASP A 167 -7.72 9.74 17.25
N LEU A 168 -7.47 8.54 16.68
CA LEU A 168 -6.61 7.49 17.21
C LEU A 168 -7.09 6.84 18.52
N THR A 169 -8.29 7.11 18.98
CA THR A 169 -8.91 6.34 20.07
C THR A 169 -9.32 4.96 19.56
N VAL A 170 -9.24 3.96 20.43
CA VAL A 170 -9.63 2.59 20.05
C VAL A 170 -11.13 2.51 19.87
N TYR A 171 -11.55 2.15 18.65
CA TYR A 171 -12.95 1.84 18.37
C TYR A 171 -13.27 0.41 18.77
N LYS A 172 -12.51 -0.56 18.30
CA LYS A 172 -12.74 -2.00 18.58
C LYS A 172 -11.42 -2.76 18.58
N ALA A 173 -11.29 -3.74 19.44
CA ALA A 173 -10.13 -4.59 19.49
C ALA A 173 -10.54 -6.07 19.51
N PHE A 174 -9.80 -6.89 18.77
CA PHE A 174 -9.97 -8.33 18.70
C PHE A 174 -8.68 -9.02 19.07
N LYS A 175 -8.82 -10.17 19.71
CA LYS A 175 -7.71 -11.08 19.93
C LYS A 175 -8.14 -12.48 19.57
N SER A 176 -7.31 -13.20 18.83
CA SER A 176 -7.51 -14.61 18.58
C SER A 176 -7.20 -15.41 19.85
N LYS A 177 -7.64 -16.67 19.88
CA LYS A 177 -7.07 -17.64 20.80
C LYS A 177 -5.64 -17.96 20.41
N TYR A 178 -4.84 -18.45 21.36
CA TYR A 178 -3.51 -18.98 21.04
C TYR A 178 -3.62 -20.12 20.04
N MET A 179 -2.71 -20.12 19.08
CA MET A 179 -2.67 -21.07 17.99
C MET A 179 -1.25 -21.45 17.66
N GLN A 180 -1.10 -22.62 17.06
CA GLN A 180 0.16 -23.06 16.47
C GLN A 180 0.19 -22.66 14.99
N ILE A 181 1.28 -22.07 14.55
CA ILE A 181 1.57 -21.80 13.15
C ILE A 181 2.84 -22.55 12.80
N CYS A 182 2.68 -23.62 12.01
CA CYS A 182 3.79 -24.47 11.61
C CYS A 182 4.83 -23.68 10.81
N ASP A 183 6.04 -24.21 10.72
CA ASP A 183 7.09 -23.72 9.83
C ASP A 183 6.56 -23.67 8.38
N PHE A 184 6.86 -22.59 7.68
CA PHE A 184 6.27 -22.28 6.36
C PHE A 184 4.72 -22.37 6.30
N GLY A 185 4.07 -22.30 7.47
CA GLY A 185 2.62 -22.43 7.61
C GLY A 185 1.86 -21.17 7.29
N LYS A 186 0.61 -21.36 6.87
CA LYS A 186 -0.35 -20.28 6.59
C LYS A 186 -1.65 -20.61 7.31
N ILE A 187 -2.19 -19.63 8.03
CA ILE A 187 -3.51 -19.76 8.67
C ILE A 187 -4.38 -18.60 8.19
N ARG A 188 -5.65 -18.88 7.92
CA ARG A 188 -6.68 -17.88 7.60
C ARG A 188 -7.66 -17.80 8.76
N ILE A 189 -7.89 -16.60 9.25
CA ILE A 189 -8.80 -16.33 10.37
C ILE A 189 -9.86 -15.33 9.89
N PRO A 190 -11.13 -15.75 9.79
CA PRO A 190 -12.22 -14.83 9.51
C PRO A 190 -12.47 -13.94 10.73
N ILE A 191 -12.65 -12.65 10.51
CA ILE A 191 -13.03 -11.67 11.52
C ILE A 191 -14.23 -10.90 11.00
N GLU A 192 -15.31 -10.91 11.72
CA GLU A 192 -16.54 -10.20 11.37
C GLU A 192 -16.68 -8.93 12.20
N PHE A 193 -17.08 -7.85 11.55
CA PHE A 193 -17.35 -6.56 12.15
C PHE A 193 -18.79 -6.14 11.89
N THR A 194 -19.42 -5.65 12.89
CA THR A 194 -20.70 -4.94 12.82
C THR A 194 -20.56 -3.56 13.42
#